data_6dd8ffa792acb1eb624116345564ba1a
#
_entry.id   6dd8ffa792acb1eb624116345564ba1a
#
_cell.length_a   1.000
_cell.length_b   1.000
_cell.length_c   1.000
_cell.angle_alpha   90.00
_cell.angle_beta   90.00
_cell.angle_gamma   90.00
#
_symmetry.space_group_name_H-M   'P 1'
#
loop_
_entity.id
_entity.type
_entity.pdbx_description
1 polymer ?
#
loop_
_entity_poly.entity_id
_entity_poly.type
_entity_poly.pdbx_seq_one_letter_code
_entity_poly.pdbx_strand_id
1 'polypeptide(L)'
;MLVIDAGNTSVKFAVVARCHGVPVVVANVPADRLTSARIKSIARRSGCASSAAACVVPAIRGILRAACPSIALIGRSSRLNFPTTVDRRTVGADRLANMAEAARRFGKNAVVADFGTAATFDWLDARGRFAGGAIAPGLRVQARALSNATAQLPVAELAPPRRAAGRNTREALRAGVVGGYAGTVRHLLRSLPAEHVVFTGGDARLVAKLTGLKVTVDPLWTLKGVSVLGDLAAREASK
;
A
#
# COMPACT_ATOMS: atom_id res chain seq x y z
N MET A 1 -19.24 -0.20 -6.29
CA MET A 1 -18.14 0.72 -6.65
C MET A 1 -16.95 -0.06 -7.17
N LEU A 2 -16.32 0.39 -8.25
CA LEU A 2 -15.01 -0.10 -8.70
C LEU A 2 -13.91 0.68 -7.96
N VAL A 3 -13.06 -0.01 -7.22
CA VAL A 3 -11.93 0.57 -6.49
C VAL A 3 -10.62 0.15 -7.13
N ILE A 4 -9.68 1.09 -7.25
CA ILE A 4 -8.43 0.90 -7.98
C ILE A 4 -7.27 1.36 -7.11
N ASP A 5 -6.27 0.51 -6.96
CA ASP A 5 -4.99 0.83 -6.35
C ASP A 5 -3.90 0.76 -7.44
N ALA A 6 -3.40 1.93 -7.83
CA ALA A 6 -2.44 2.09 -8.92
C ALA A 6 -1.06 2.47 -8.40
N GLY A 7 -0.25 1.44 -8.15
CA GLY A 7 1.15 1.53 -7.76
C GLY A 7 2.13 1.49 -8.94
N ASN A 8 3.43 1.65 -8.65
CA ASN A 8 4.50 1.66 -9.65
C ASN A 8 4.70 0.30 -10.36
N THR A 9 4.40 -0.80 -9.69
CA THR A 9 4.64 -2.16 -10.23
C THR A 9 3.38 -2.77 -10.80
N SER A 10 2.22 -2.53 -10.16
CA SER A 10 0.95 -3.14 -10.57
C SER A 10 -0.24 -2.25 -10.22
N VAL A 11 -1.33 -2.48 -10.95
CA VAL A 11 -2.62 -1.83 -10.72
C VAL A 11 -3.65 -2.90 -10.39
N LYS A 12 -4.21 -2.81 -9.18
CA LYS A 12 -5.24 -3.73 -8.70
C LYS A 12 -6.62 -3.10 -8.88
N PHE A 13 -7.54 -3.88 -9.38
CA PHE A 13 -8.94 -3.53 -9.56
C PHE A 13 -9.79 -4.45 -8.70
N ALA A 14 -10.70 -3.88 -7.92
CA ALA A 14 -11.63 -4.66 -7.13
C ALA A 14 -13.04 -4.06 -7.16
N VAL A 15 -14.05 -4.88 -6.97
CA VAL A 15 -15.45 -4.48 -6.84
C VAL A 15 -15.83 -4.52 -5.36
N VAL A 16 -16.48 -3.46 -4.90
CA VAL A 16 -17.09 -3.37 -3.58
C VAL A 16 -18.60 -3.25 -3.78
N ALA A 17 -19.34 -4.29 -3.38
CA ALA A 17 -20.78 -4.39 -3.63
C ALA A 17 -21.62 -3.49 -2.72
N ARG A 18 -21.16 -3.23 -1.50
CA ARG A 18 -21.84 -2.40 -0.48
C ARG A 18 -20.83 -1.44 0.15
N CYS A 19 -21.33 -0.32 0.67
CA CYS A 19 -20.53 0.60 1.47
C CYS A 19 -19.76 -0.19 2.56
N HIS A 20 -18.45 -0.04 2.60
CA HIS A 20 -17.54 -0.77 3.50
C HIS A 20 -17.53 -2.30 3.35
N GLY A 21 -18.01 -2.82 2.22
CA GLY A 21 -17.91 -4.26 1.90
C GLY A 21 -16.47 -4.69 1.67
N VAL A 22 -16.25 -6.02 1.71
CA VAL A 22 -14.94 -6.59 1.38
C VAL A 22 -14.71 -6.47 -0.13
N PRO A 23 -13.59 -5.86 -0.57
CA PRO A 23 -13.25 -5.79 -1.99
C PRO A 23 -13.03 -7.18 -2.58
N VAL A 24 -13.65 -7.45 -3.72
CA VAL A 24 -13.39 -8.65 -4.53
C VAL A 24 -12.49 -8.24 -5.69
N VAL A 25 -11.25 -8.74 -5.70
CA VAL A 25 -10.29 -8.42 -6.77
C VAL A 25 -10.76 -9.06 -8.08
N VAL A 26 -10.94 -8.23 -9.09
CA VAL A 26 -11.39 -8.64 -10.43
C VAL A 26 -10.27 -8.61 -11.47
N ALA A 27 -9.21 -7.85 -11.21
CA ALA A 27 -8.00 -7.82 -12.03
C ALA A 27 -6.79 -7.31 -11.25
N ASN A 28 -5.60 -7.83 -11.62
CA ASN A 28 -4.30 -7.28 -11.23
C ASN A 28 -3.45 -7.20 -12.50
N VAL A 29 -3.05 -5.98 -12.88
CA VAL A 29 -2.40 -5.69 -14.15
C VAL A 29 -1.04 -5.09 -13.88
N PRO A 30 0.07 -5.60 -14.48
CA PRO A 30 1.35 -4.91 -14.43
C PRO A 30 1.21 -3.46 -14.92
N ALA A 31 1.85 -2.53 -14.22
CA ALA A 31 1.68 -1.09 -14.49
C ALA A 31 2.11 -0.70 -15.91
N ASP A 32 3.16 -1.33 -16.43
CA ASP A 32 3.70 -1.17 -17.79
C ASP A 32 2.80 -1.73 -18.90
N ARG A 33 1.85 -2.60 -18.56
CA ARG A 33 0.87 -3.22 -19.48
C ARG A 33 -0.54 -2.62 -19.37
N LEU A 34 -0.69 -1.52 -18.63
CA LEU A 34 -1.97 -0.89 -18.43
C LEU A 34 -2.31 0.02 -19.62
N THR A 35 -3.47 -0.20 -20.22
CA THR A 35 -4.01 0.62 -21.32
C THR A 35 -5.40 1.14 -21.00
N SER A 36 -5.80 2.27 -21.61
CA SER A 36 -7.16 2.81 -21.48
C SER A 36 -8.24 1.79 -21.91
N ALA A 37 -7.99 1.04 -23.00
CA ALA A 37 -8.91 -0.01 -23.46
C ALA A 37 -9.11 -1.10 -22.40
N ARG A 38 -8.03 -1.51 -21.74
CA ARG A 38 -8.07 -2.52 -20.67
C ARG A 38 -8.86 -2.04 -19.47
N ILE A 39 -8.64 -0.79 -19.04
CA ILE A 39 -9.41 -0.17 -17.94
C ILE A 39 -10.90 -0.11 -18.30
N LYS A 40 -11.24 0.39 -19.50
CA LYS A 40 -12.63 0.45 -19.99
C LYS A 40 -13.30 -0.92 -20.00
N SER A 41 -12.57 -1.96 -20.43
CA SER A 41 -13.07 -3.34 -20.41
C SER A 41 -13.36 -3.84 -18.99
N ILE A 42 -12.42 -3.61 -18.04
CA ILE A 42 -12.61 -3.99 -16.64
C ILE A 42 -13.79 -3.22 -16.03
N ALA A 43 -13.87 -1.90 -16.25
CA ALA A 43 -14.94 -1.06 -15.74
C ALA A 43 -16.31 -1.51 -16.23
N ARG A 44 -16.48 -1.76 -17.53
CA ARG A 44 -17.73 -2.30 -18.10
C ARG A 44 -18.11 -3.65 -17.49
N ARG A 45 -17.16 -4.57 -17.41
CA ARG A 45 -17.41 -5.93 -16.85
C ARG A 45 -17.73 -5.90 -15.36
N SER A 46 -17.25 -4.88 -14.63
CA SER A 46 -17.55 -4.72 -13.21
C SER A 46 -19.01 -4.36 -12.94
N GLY A 47 -19.72 -3.78 -13.92
CA GLY A 47 -21.09 -3.29 -13.75
C GLY A 47 -21.24 -2.15 -12.74
N CYS A 48 -20.14 -1.53 -12.31
CA CYS A 48 -20.15 -0.52 -11.27
C CYS A 48 -20.52 0.87 -11.81
N ALA A 49 -21.52 1.52 -11.19
CA ALA A 49 -21.93 2.89 -11.54
C ALA A 49 -20.91 3.96 -11.09
N SER A 50 -20.07 3.67 -10.10
CA SER A 50 -19.07 4.60 -9.57
C SER A 50 -17.70 3.95 -9.48
N SER A 51 -16.66 4.78 -9.52
CA SER A 51 -15.26 4.33 -9.37
C SER A 51 -14.43 5.32 -8.57
N ALA A 52 -13.45 4.78 -7.82
CA ALA A 52 -12.47 5.55 -7.07
C ALA A 52 -11.07 4.94 -7.23
N ALA A 53 -10.03 5.77 -7.20
CA ALA A 53 -8.67 5.28 -7.30
C ALA A 53 -7.69 6.03 -6.39
N ALA A 54 -6.83 5.28 -5.71
CA ALA A 54 -5.53 5.75 -5.26
C ALA A 54 -4.51 5.52 -6.39
N CYS A 55 -3.85 6.58 -6.84
CA CYS A 55 -2.88 6.51 -7.94
C CYS A 55 -1.66 7.35 -7.61
N VAL A 56 -0.50 6.71 -7.50
CA VAL A 56 0.78 7.35 -7.23
C VAL A 56 1.63 7.54 -8.50
N VAL A 57 1.16 7.05 -9.65
CA VAL A 57 1.87 7.14 -10.94
C VAL A 57 1.21 8.18 -11.83
N PRO A 58 1.85 9.34 -12.12
CA PRO A 58 1.23 10.42 -12.89
C PRO A 58 0.71 10.00 -14.27
N ALA A 59 1.45 9.19 -15.01
CA ALA A 59 1.04 8.70 -16.33
C ALA A 59 -0.25 7.86 -16.25
N ILE A 60 -0.35 6.96 -15.26
CA ILE A 60 -1.54 6.12 -15.05
C ILE A 60 -2.76 6.98 -14.66
N ARG A 61 -2.55 8.06 -13.92
CA ARG A 61 -3.61 8.99 -13.54
C ARG A 61 -4.34 9.58 -14.76
N GLY A 62 -3.57 9.96 -15.80
CA GLY A 62 -4.14 10.40 -17.08
C GLY A 62 -4.96 9.32 -17.78
N ILE A 63 -4.43 8.11 -17.84
CA ILE A 63 -5.10 6.95 -18.44
C ILE A 63 -6.41 6.60 -17.71
N LEU A 64 -6.41 6.66 -16.37
CA LEU A 64 -7.61 6.42 -15.54
C LEU A 64 -8.70 7.44 -15.83
N ARG A 65 -8.36 8.75 -15.92
CA ARG A 65 -9.32 9.81 -16.26
C ARG A 65 -9.90 9.65 -17.66
N ALA A 66 -9.07 9.32 -18.63
CA ALA A 66 -9.51 9.08 -20.01
C ALA A 66 -10.41 7.83 -20.16
N ALA A 67 -10.19 6.83 -19.33
CA ALA A 67 -10.97 5.59 -19.34
C ALA A 67 -12.28 5.70 -18.55
N CYS A 68 -12.26 6.41 -17.43
CA CYS A 68 -13.38 6.59 -16.49
C CYS A 68 -13.46 8.08 -16.12
N PRO A 69 -14.15 8.93 -16.91
CA PRO A 69 -14.17 10.40 -16.70
C PRO A 69 -14.68 10.83 -15.32
N SER A 70 -15.62 10.09 -14.74
CA SER A 70 -16.22 10.36 -13.42
C SER A 70 -15.47 9.70 -12.25
N ILE A 71 -14.27 9.16 -12.47
CA ILE A 71 -13.49 8.51 -11.40
C ILE A 71 -13.10 9.49 -10.30
N ALA A 72 -13.39 9.15 -9.05
CA ALA A 72 -12.90 9.89 -7.89
C ALA A 72 -11.42 9.55 -7.65
N LEU A 73 -10.52 10.45 -8.05
CA LEU A 73 -9.08 10.30 -7.81
C LEU A 73 -8.72 10.84 -6.43
N ILE A 74 -8.28 9.95 -5.54
CA ILE A 74 -7.81 10.30 -4.21
C ILE A 74 -6.54 11.16 -4.31
N GLY A 75 -6.47 12.22 -3.50
CA GLY A 75 -5.35 13.13 -3.46
C GLY A 75 -5.50 14.24 -2.42
N ARG A 76 -4.67 15.28 -2.55
CA ARG A 76 -4.58 16.39 -1.60
C ARG A 76 -5.91 17.10 -1.28
N SER A 77 -6.81 17.19 -2.26
CA SER A 77 -8.12 17.85 -2.14
C SER A 77 -9.24 16.92 -1.71
N SER A 78 -9.00 15.62 -1.60
CA SER A 78 -10.04 14.66 -1.19
C SER A 78 -10.50 14.93 0.24
N ARG A 79 -11.80 14.81 0.50
CA ARG A 79 -12.33 14.75 1.85
C ARG A 79 -11.79 13.50 2.55
N LEU A 80 -11.36 13.66 3.80
CA LEU A 80 -10.83 12.58 4.64
C LEU A 80 -11.79 12.33 5.80
N ASN A 81 -11.86 11.10 6.28
CA ASN A 81 -12.59 10.71 7.47
C ASN A 81 -11.73 10.77 8.75
N PHE A 82 -10.58 11.43 8.67
CA PHE A 82 -9.64 11.62 9.77
C PHE A 82 -8.96 12.99 9.67
N PRO A 83 -8.59 13.62 10.79
CA PRO A 83 -7.75 14.80 10.79
C PRO A 83 -6.29 14.44 10.49
N THR A 84 -5.51 15.39 10.01
CA THR A 84 -4.09 15.16 9.68
C THR A 84 -3.22 16.37 10.03
N THR A 85 -1.98 16.10 10.42
CA THR A 85 -0.92 17.09 10.63
C THR A 85 0.16 17.03 9.54
N VAL A 86 0.09 16.04 8.64
CA VAL A 86 1.06 15.92 7.54
C VAL A 86 0.73 16.86 6.38
N ASP A 87 1.75 17.24 5.62
CA ASP A 87 1.56 18.03 4.39
C ASP A 87 0.92 17.18 3.30
N ARG A 88 -0.37 17.38 3.08
CA ARG A 88 -1.17 16.64 2.09
C ARG A 88 -0.71 16.81 0.65
N ARG A 89 0.13 17.82 0.34
CA ARG A 89 0.67 18.04 -1.01
C ARG A 89 1.70 16.98 -1.38
N THR A 90 2.37 16.39 -0.40
CA THR A 90 3.47 15.43 -0.56
C THR A 90 3.08 13.98 -0.25
N VAL A 91 1.91 13.75 0.37
CA VAL A 91 1.45 12.40 0.74
C VAL A 91 0.86 11.67 -0.46
N GLY A 92 1.30 10.43 -0.68
CA GLY A 92 0.75 9.52 -1.69
C GLY A 92 -0.72 9.18 -1.42
N ALA A 93 -1.48 8.95 -2.49
CA ALA A 93 -2.90 8.61 -2.41
C ALA A 93 -3.15 7.26 -1.72
N ASP A 94 -2.22 6.32 -1.89
CA ASP A 94 -2.19 5.01 -1.23
C ASP A 94 -2.10 5.15 0.30
N ARG A 95 -1.22 6.04 0.80
CA ARG A 95 -1.07 6.33 2.22
C ARG A 95 -2.33 6.98 2.81
N LEU A 96 -2.97 7.91 2.08
CA LEU A 96 -4.26 8.48 2.48
C LEU A 96 -5.36 7.40 2.56
N ALA A 97 -5.40 6.49 1.60
CA ALA A 97 -6.33 5.36 1.61
C ALA A 97 -6.06 4.43 2.80
N ASN A 98 -4.79 4.08 3.05
CA ASN A 98 -4.40 3.24 4.17
C ASN A 98 -4.85 3.83 5.51
N MET A 99 -4.70 5.15 5.69
CA MET A 99 -5.14 5.85 6.91
C MET A 99 -6.66 5.97 6.99
N ALA A 100 -7.37 6.08 5.86
CA ALA A 100 -8.83 6.12 5.85
C ALA A 100 -9.46 4.84 6.41
N GLU A 101 -8.93 3.68 6.01
CA GLU A 101 -9.38 2.40 6.57
C GLU A 101 -8.96 2.24 8.04
N ALA A 102 -7.77 2.70 8.42
CA ALA A 102 -7.33 2.67 9.82
C ALA A 102 -8.22 3.53 10.73
N ALA A 103 -8.54 4.74 10.31
CA ALA A 103 -9.45 5.63 11.03
C ALA A 103 -10.87 5.04 11.14
N ARG A 104 -11.38 4.44 10.05
CA ARG A 104 -12.68 3.77 10.05
C ARG A 104 -12.72 2.59 11.02
N ARG A 105 -11.66 1.77 11.06
CA ARG A 105 -11.65 0.50 11.80
C ARG A 105 -11.25 0.64 13.26
N PHE A 106 -10.28 1.49 13.55
CA PHE A 106 -9.68 1.62 14.88
C PHE A 106 -9.92 3.01 15.51
N GLY A 107 -10.14 4.01 14.70
CA GLY A 107 -10.30 5.40 15.15
C GLY A 107 -8.97 6.07 15.53
N LYS A 108 -8.08 5.39 16.24
CA LYS A 108 -6.81 5.93 16.77
C LYS A 108 -5.79 4.84 17.05
N ASN A 109 -4.56 5.25 17.47
CA ASN A 109 -3.49 4.35 17.95
C ASN A 109 -3.19 3.20 16.97
N ALA A 110 -3.07 3.51 15.68
CA ALA A 110 -2.86 2.50 14.64
C ALA A 110 -1.67 2.80 13.76
N VAL A 111 -0.90 1.79 13.39
CA VAL A 111 0.11 1.84 12.34
C VAL A 111 -0.31 0.93 11.19
N VAL A 112 -0.25 1.47 9.98
CA VAL A 112 -0.36 0.67 8.76
C VAL A 112 1.01 0.63 8.10
N ALA A 113 1.56 -0.57 7.96
CA ALA A 113 2.80 -0.82 7.26
C ALA A 113 2.48 -1.46 5.90
N ASP A 114 2.76 -0.75 4.81
CA ASP A 114 2.54 -1.21 3.44
C ASP A 114 3.85 -1.64 2.81
N PHE A 115 3.95 -2.90 2.42
CA PHE A 115 5.15 -3.53 1.90
C PHE A 115 5.05 -3.76 0.40
N GLY A 116 5.43 -2.74 -0.37
CA GLY A 116 5.51 -2.73 -1.82
C GLY A 116 6.93 -2.45 -2.34
N THR A 117 7.04 -1.66 -3.42
CA THR A 117 8.32 -1.13 -3.94
C THR A 117 9.02 -0.25 -2.91
N ALA A 118 8.27 0.60 -2.24
CA ALA A 118 8.65 1.20 -0.96
C ALA A 118 7.94 0.47 0.17
N ALA A 119 8.51 0.52 1.37
CA ALA A 119 7.80 0.18 2.60
C ALA A 119 7.43 1.48 3.31
N THR A 120 6.13 1.71 3.51
CA THR A 120 5.64 2.88 4.24
C THR A 120 5.08 2.45 5.59
N PHE A 121 5.28 3.28 6.60
CA PHE A 121 4.79 3.07 7.96
C PHE A 121 4.01 4.32 8.34
N ASP A 122 2.69 4.27 8.28
CA ASP A 122 1.81 5.40 8.52
C ASP A 122 1.11 5.27 9.86
N TRP A 123 1.06 6.35 10.63
CA TRP A 123 0.62 6.33 12.02
C TRP A 123 -0.56 7.26 12.28
N LEU A 124 -1.63 6.68 12.83
CA LEU A 124 -2.69 7.40 13.52
C LEU A 124 -2.35 7.52 15.01
N ASP A 125 -2.26 8.73 15.51
CA ASP A 125 -1.94 9.01 16.90
C ASP A 125 -3.12 8.72 17.86
N ALA A 126 -2.93 8.98 19.15
CA ALA A 126 -3.95 8.80 20.18
C ALA A 126 -5.18 9.72 20.01
N ARG A 127 -5.08 10.74 19.16
CA ARG A 127 -6.19 11.65 18.81
C ARG A 127 -6.85 11.27 17.47
N GLY A 128 -6.47 10.15 16.87
CA GLY A 128 -6.98 9.71 15.57
C GLY A 128 -6.49 10.55 14.38
N ARG A 129 -5.41 11.31 14.54
CA ARG A 129 -4.82 12.13 13.47
C ARG A 129 -3.77 11.34 12.72
N PHE A 130 -3.74 11.46 11.41
CA PHE A 130 -2.57 11.02 10.65
C PHE A 130 -1.39 11.95 10.99
N ALA A 131 -0.51 11.50 11.86
CA ALA A 131 0.54 12.32 12.48
C ALA A 131 1.89 12.19 11.79
N GLY A 132 2.01 11.33 10.80
CA GLY A 132 3.25 11.10 10.06
C GLY A 132 3.57 9.63 9.87
N GLY A 133 4.83 9.36 9.55
CA GLY A 133 5.30 8.00 9.32
C GLY A 133 6.71 7.95 8.77
N ALA A 134 7.13 6.76 8.34
CA ALA A 134 8.43 6.52 7.75
C ALA A 134 8.29 5.86 6.37
N ILE A 135 9.27 6.09 5.51
CA ILE A 135 9.38 5.43 4.20
C ILE A 135 10.76 4.79 4.11
N ALA A 136 10.81 3.52 3.76
CA ALA A 136 12.04 2.78 3.54
C ALA A 136 12.00 2.06 2.18
N PRO A 137 13.12 1.66 1.60
CA PRO A 137 13.12 0.80 0.43
C PRO A 137 12.44 -0.53 0.74
N GLY A 138 11.58 -1.03 -0.15
CA GLY A 138 10.95 -2.34 0.00
C GLY A 138 11.98 -3.48 -0.05
N LEU A 139 11.62 -4.65 0.50
CA LEU A 139 12.53 -5.79 0.62
C LEU A 139 13.11 -6.23 -0.74
N ARG A 140 12.29 -6.27 -1.79
CA ARG A 140 12.73 -6.64 -3.14
C ARG A 140 13.68 -5.61 -3.75
N VAL A 141 13.49 -4.33 -3.44
CA VAL A 141 14.37 -3.24 -3.88
C VAL A 141 15.72 -3.38 -3.18
N GLN A 142 15.74 -3.59 -1.86
CA GLN A 142 16.98 -3.82 -1.11
C GLN A 142 17.73 -5.06 -1.59
N ALA A 143 17.01 -6.17 -1.85
CA ALA A 143 17.61 -7.41 -2.33
C ALA A 143 18.32 -7.26 -3.70
N ARG A 144 17.80 -6.37 -4.57
CA ARG A 144 18.40 -6.08 -5.88
C ARG A 144 19.47 -4.99 -5.83
N ALA A 145 19.41 -4.10 -4.85
CA ALA A 145 20.30 -2.94 -4.80
C ALA A 145 21.78 -3.32 -4.79
N LEU A 146 22.17 -4.31 -3.97
CA LEU A 146 23.56 -4.79 -3.91
C LEU A 146 23.98 -5.48 -5.19
N SER A 147 23.14 -6.31 -5.78
CA SER A 147 23.42 -6.98 -7.06
C SER A 147 23.61 -5.96 -8.20
N ASN A 148 22.82 -4.88 -8.22
CA ASN A 148 22.96 -3.84 -9.24
C ASN A 148 24.17 -2.94 -9.03
N ALA A 149 24.65 -2.80 -7.79
CA ALA A 149 25.77 -1.93 -7.43
C ALA A 149 27.13 -2.64 -7.41
N THR A 150 27.17 -3.96 -7.59
CA THR A 150 28.40 -4.76 -7.48
C THR A 150 28.51 -5.76 -8.62
N ALA A 151 29.75 -6.05 -9.05
CA ALA A 151 30.00 -6.96 -10.18
C ALA A 151 29.73 -8.45 -9.87
N GLN A 152 29.81 -8.86 -8.60
CA GLN A 152 29.84 -10.28 -8.25
C GLN A 152 28.75 -10.73 -7.27
N LEU A 153 28.03 -9.81 -6.61
CA LEU A 153 27.01 -10.20 -5.66
C LEU A 153 25.70 -10.60 -6.36
N PRO A 154 25.21 -11.82 -6.14
CA PRO A 154 23.90 -12.22 -6.67
C PRO A 154 22.77 -11.51 -5.92
N VAL A 155 21.58 -11.53 -6.51
CA VAL A 155 20.36 -11.05 -5.82
C VAL A 155 20.12 -11.89 -4.57
N ALA A 156 19.86 -11.23 -3.44
CA ALA A 156 19.57 -11.90 -2.18
C ALA A 156 18.27 -12.71 -2.28
N GLU A 157 18.29 -13.96 -1.86
CA GLU A 157 17.11 -14.82 -1.80
C GLU A 157 16.19 -14.36 -0.66
N LEU A 158 14.90 -14.17 -0.97
CA LEU A 158 13.91 -13.66 -0.03
C LEU A 158 13.36 -14.77 0.89
N ALA A 159 14.24 -15.33 1.70
CA ALA A 159 13.90 -16.36 2.68
C ALA A 159 14.52 -16.02 4.05
N PRO A 160 13.92 -16.47 5.17
CA PRO A 160 14.48 -16.24 6.49
C PRO A 160 15.93 -16.75 6.58
N PRO A 161 16.87 -15.98 7.16
CA PRO A 161 18.22 -16.44 7.38
C PRO A 161 18.23 -17.62 8.36
N ARG A 162 19.01 -18.65 8.05
CA ARG A 162 19.15 -19.81 8.95
C ARG A 162 20.02 -19.50 10.19
N ARG A 163 20.89 -18.50 10.07
CA ARG A 163 21.83 -18.06 11.11
C ARG A 163 22.14 -16.56 10.96
N ALA A 164 22.56 -15.92 12.02
CA ALA A 164 22.93 -14.51 12.02
C ALA A 164 24.18 -14.21 11.18
N ALA A 165 25.16 -15.11 11.20
CA ALA A 165 26.37 -15.02 10.38
C ALA A 165 26.36 -16.11 9.29
N GLY A 166 26.29 -15.71 8.01
CA GLY A 166 26.38 -16.61 6.87
C GLY A 166 27.80 -17.14 6.68
N ARG A 167 27.93 -18.40 6.22
CA ARG A 167 29.21 -19.06 5.95
C ARG A 167 29.65 -18.96 4.49
N ASN A 168 28.84 -18.41 3.62
CA ASN A 168 29.12 -18.11 2.22
C ASN A 168 28.35 -16.84 1.82
N THR A 169 28.66 -16.29 0.63
CA THR A 169 28.08 -15.04 0.13
C THR A 169 26.55 -15.05 0.11
N ARG A 170 25.93 -16.15 -0.32
CA ARG A 170 24.44 -16.24 -0.38
C ARG A 170 23.82 -16.20 1.01
N GLU A 171 24.40 -16.93 1.97
CA GLU A 171 23.94 -16.89 3.36
C GLU A 171 24.18 -15.52 4.00
N ALA A 172 25.34 -14.90 3.74
CA ALA A 172 25.66 -13.58 4.24
C ALA A 172 24.71 -12.50 3.68
N LEU A 173 24.41 -12.53 2.38
CA LEU A 173 23.42 -11.66 1.77
C LEU A 173 22.03 -11.87 2.39
N ARG A 174 21.61 -13.10 2.60
CA ARG A 174 20.32 -13.40 3.25
C ARG A 174 20.29 -12.89 4.69
N ALA A 175 21.35 -13.09 5.45
CA ALA A 175 21.45 -12.60 6.83
C ALA A 175 21.43 -11.06 6.89
N GLY A 176 22.23 -10.38 6.06
CA GLY A 176 22.32 -8.92 6.03
C GLY A 176 21.07 -8.26 5.45
N VAL A 177 20.64 -8.67 4.25
CA VAL A 177 19.51 -8.03 3.56
C VAL A 177 18.18 -8.39 4.22
N VAL A 178 17.88 -9.69 4.34
CA VAL A 178 16.56 -10.13 4.81
C VAL A 178 16.44 -10.03 6.32
N GLY A 179 17.47 -10.45 7.06
CA GLY A 179 17.53 -10.31 8.52
C GLY A 179 17.58 -8.84 8.93
N GLY A 180 18.42 -8.04 8.26
CA GLY A 180 18.51 -6.59 8.49
C GLY A 180 17.19 -5.87 8.21
N TYR A 181 16.50 -6.22 7.12
CA TYR A 181 15.17 -5.68 6.81
C TYR A 181 14.15 -5.96 7.93
N ALA A 182 14.12 -7.19 8.44
CA ALA A 182 13.24 -7.53 9.57
C ALA A 182 13.59 -6.71 10.83
N GLY A 183 14.87 -6.43 11.05
CA GLY A 183 15.34 -5.52 12.11
C GLY A 183 14.83 -4.09 11.93
N THR A 184 14.92 -3.55 10.71
CA THR A 184 14.40 -2.22 10.35
C THR A 184 12.90 -2.11 10.61
N VAL A 185 12.11 -3.11 10.17
CA VAL A 185 10.67 -3.13 10.40
C VAL A 185 10.34 -3.13 11.89
N ARG A 186 11.01 -3.98 12.69
CA ARG A 186 10.80 -4.01 14.15
C ARG A 186 11.19 -2.69 14.82
N HIS A 187 12.29 -2.05 14.37
CA HIS A 187 12.73 -0.76 14.90
C HIS A 187 11.68 0.33 14.63
N LEU A 188 11.24 0.48 13.39
CA LEU A 188 10.26 1.50 13.00
C LEU A 188 8.93 1.32 13.73
N LEU A 189 8.45 0.09 13.87
CA LEU A 189 7.21 -0.18 14.59
C LEU A 189 7.32 0.12 16.09
N ARG A 190 8.48 -0.13 16.71
CA ARG A 190 8.70 0.24 18.12
C ARG A 190 8.78 1.75 18.35
N SER A 191 9.18 2.49 17.33
CA SER A 191 9.27 3.97 17.39
C SER A 191 7.92 4.66 17.20
N LEU A 192 6.89 3.93 16.76
CA LEU A 192 5.53 4.45 16.51
C LEU A 192 4.56 3.82 17.51
N PRO A 193 4.14 4.56 18.56
CA PRO A 193 3.26 4.00 19.58
C PRO A 193 1.87 3.68 18.98
N ALA A 194 1.54 2.40 18.93
CA ALA A 194 0.28 1.93 18.37
C ALA A 194 -0.22 0.67 19.09
N GLU A 195 -1.53 0.59 19.30
CA GLU A 195 -2.24 -0.58 19.81
C GLU A 195 -2.59 -1.54 18.67
N HIS A 196 -2.75 -1.00 17.46
CA HIS A 196 -3.16 -1.74 16.28
C HIS A 196 -2.08 -1.63 15.19
N VAL A 197 -1.58 -2.77 14.73
CA VAL A 197 -0.60 -2.84 13.64
C VAL A 197 -1.16 -3.67 12.51
N VAL A 198 -1.19 -3.07 11.31
CA VAL A 198 -1.65 -3.73 10.08
C VAL A 198 -0.52 -3.79 9.09
N PHE A 199 -0.31 -4.97 8.51
CA PHE A 199 0.59 -5.19 7.38
C PHE A 199 -0.24 -5.37 6.11
N THR A 200 0.06 -4.57 5.10
CA THR A 200 -0.55 -4.65 3.75
C THR A 200 0.53 -4.62 2.67
N GLY A 201 0.13 -4.66 1.42
CA GLY A 201 1.05 -4.73 0.29
C GLY A 201 1.44 -6.16 -0.14
N GLY A 202 2.19 -6.24 -1.24
CA GLY A 202 2.52 -7.54 -1.86
C GLY A 202 3.40 -8.44 -1.02
N ASP A 203 4.29 -7.86 -0.22
CA ASP A 203 5.24 -8.58 0.61
C ASP A 203 4.81 -8.71 2.09
N ALA A 204 3.60 -8.25 2.45
CA ALA A 204 3.10 -8.22 3.84
C ALA A 204 3.20 -9.57 4.57
N ARG A 205 2.76 -10.66 3.91
CA ARG A 205 2.81 -12.02 4.49
C ARG A 205 4.24 -12.49 4.72
N LEU A 206 5.13 -12.21 3.76
CA LEU A 206 6.55 -12.54 3.89
C LEU A 206 7.17 -11.78 5.05
N VAL A 207 6.93 -10.47 5.14
CA VAL A 207 7.48 -9.61 6.20
C VAL A 207 6.93 -10.00 7.58
N ALA A 208 5.65 -10.33 7.69
CA ALA A 208 5.07 -10.84 8.93
C ALA A 208 5.81 -12.12 9.40
N LYS A 209 6.07 -13.06 8.47
CA LYS A 209 6.85 -14.27 8.77
C LYS A 209 8.30 -13.94 9.18
N LEU A 210 8.95 -13.00 8.50
CA LEU A 210 10.34 -12.61 8.78
C LEU A 210 10.48 -11.91 10.13
N THR A 211 9.52 -11.09 10.48
CA THR A 211 9.54 -10.35 11.76
C THR A 211 9.08 -11.18 12.96
N GLY A 212 8.26 -12.21 12.74
CA GLY A 212 7.64 -12.98 13.80
C GLY A 212 6.64 -12.18 14.66
N LEU A 213 6.24 -11.00 14.21
CA LEU A 213 5.31 -10.12 14.93
C LEU A 213 3.86 -10.64 14.79
N LYS A 214 3.11 -10.56 15.88
CA LYS A 214 1.66 -10.80 15.86
C LYS A 214 0.96 -9.53 15.39
N VAL A 215 0.61 -9.48 14.10
CA VAL A 215 0.00 -8.31 13.43
C VAL A 215 -1.20 -8.75 12.59
N THR A 216 -2.10 -7.82 12.28
CA THR A 216 -3.13 -8.06 11.27
C THR A 216 -2.49 -8.00 9.89
N VAL A 217 -2.62 -9.05 9.08
CA VAL A 217 -2.17 -9.04 7.68
C VAL A 217 -3.39 -8.96 6.77
N ASP A 218 -3.53 -7.86 6.05
CA ASP A 218 -4.66 -7.63 5.13
C ASP A 218 -4.18 -7.07 3.78
N PRO A 219 -4.05 -7.93 2.75
CA PRO A 219 -3.60 -7.52 1.41
C PRO A 219 -4.59 -6.61 0.65
N LEU A 220 -5.82 -6.46 1.16
CA LEU A 220 -6.87 -5.63 0.56
C LEU A 220 -7.05 -4.29 1.28
N TRP A 221 -6.20 -3.98 2.26
CA TRP A 221 -6.35 -2.82 3.13
C TRP A 221 -6.45 -1.51 2.36
N THR A 222 -5.51 -1.27 1.44
CA THR A 222 -5.51 -0.08 0.58
C THR A 222 -6.79 0.04 -0.23
N LEU A 223 -7.27 -1.06 -0.83
CA LEU A 223 -8.53 -1.07 -1.59
C LEU A 223 -9.75 -0.77 -0.71
N LYS A 224 -9.77 -1.23 0.55
CA LYS A 224 -10.81 -0.85 1.53
C LYS A 224 -10.78 0.65 1.80
N GLY A 225 -9.60 1.21 2.00
CA GLY A 225 -9.41 2.65 2.18
C GLY A 225 -9.83 3.48 0.96
N VAL A 226 -9.53 2.99 -0.25
CA VAL A 226 -10.04 3.60 -1.50
C VAL A 226 -11.55 3.63 -1.52
N SER A 227 -12.23 2.55 -1.08
CA SER A 227 -13.69 2.51 -0.98
C SER A 227 -14.22 3.55 0.01
N VAL A 228 -13.60 3.67 1.17
CA VAL A 228 -13.99 4.67 2.19
C VAL A 228 -13.95 6.09 1.62
N LEU A 229 -12.85 6.46 0.98
CA LEU A 229 -12.68 7.81 0.40
C LEU A 229 -13.53 8.01 -0.85
N GLY A 230 -13.77 6.97 -1.63
CA GLY A 230 -14.67 7.00 -2.78
C GLY A 230 -16.13 7.25 -2.38
N ASP A 231 -16.59 6.63 -1.31
CA ASP A 231 -17.94 6.84 -0.76
C ASP A 231 -18.13 8.27 -0.24
N LEU A 232 -17.08 8.86 0.37
CA LEU A 232 -17.11 10.27 0.79
C LEU A 232 -17.20 11.20 -0.42
N ALA A 233 -16.42 10.95 -1.47
CA ALA A 233 -16.47 11.74 -2.70
C ALA A 233 -17.83 11.64 -3.41
N ALA A 234 -18.44 10.48 -3.45
CA ALA A 234 -19.75 10.28 -4.06
C ALA A 234 -20.85 11.05 -3.31
N ARG A 235 -20.82 11.07 -1.97
CA ARG A 235 -21.77 11.86 -1.13
C ARG A 235 -21.61 13.37 -1.31
N GLU A 236 -20.40 13.87 -1.62
CA GLU A 236 -20.19 15.29 -1.91
C GLU A 236 -20.74 15.68 -3.30
N ALA A 237 -20.60 14.82 -4.29
CA ALA A 237 -21.12 15.06 -5.63
C ALA A 237 -22.66 15.01 -5.72
N SER A 238 -23.31 14.46 -4.70
CA SER A 238 -24.79 14.35 -4.63
C SER A 238 -25.46 15.48 -3.84
N LYS A 239 -24.65 16.43 -3.31
CA LYS A 239 -25.13 17.66 -2.62
C LYS A 239 -25.06 18.87 -3.54
#